data_4915295cb60714f505c7fda186477d1b
#
_entry.id   4915295cb60714f505c7fda186477d1b
#
_cell.length_a   1.000
_cell.length_b   1.000
_cell.length_c   1.000
_cell.angle_alpha   90.00
_cell.angle_beta   90.00
_cell.angle_gamma   90.00
#
_symmetry.space_group_name_H-M   'P 1'
#
loop_
_entity.id
_entity.type
_entity.pdbx_description
1 polymer ?
#
loop_
_entity_poly.entity_id
_entity_poly.type
_entity_poly.pdbx_seq_one_letter_code
_entity_poly.pdbx_strand_id
1 'polypeptide(L)'
;GGLFGYAPGLAVAMTILFASLAGIPPLGGWFAKFNAFKAVLDAGTTAAYVLAAIAAVNTVIAAAYYMRVLRVVWMDDAPDGDTSPVNPPAPVVAALAITVVGTLVVGVLPNIVARVGALDALTGAF
;
A
#
# COMPACT_ATOMS: atom_id res chain seq x y z
N GLY A 1 -9.90 1.87 18.59
CA GLY A 1 -8.46 1.74 18.73
C GLY A 1 -8.05 0.36 19.19
N GLY A 2 -6.76 0.13 19.39
CA GLY A 2 -6.24 -1.10 20.01
C GLY A 2 -6.51 -2.41 19.28
N LEU A 3 -6.70 -2.36 17.96
CA LEU A 3 -7.05 -3.55 17.18
C LEU A 3 -6.08 -4.70 17.38
N PHE A 4 -4.82 -4.41 17.67
CA PHE A 4 -3.80 -5.43 17.92
C PHE A 4 -4.14 -6.29 19.16
N GLY A 5 -4.81 -5.73 20.17
CA GLY A 5 -5.15 -6.45 21.41
C GLY A 5 -6.19 -7.55 21.20
N TYR A 6 -7.12 -7.39 20.24
CA TYR A 6 -8.23 -8.35 20.04
C TYR A 6 -8.28 -8.97 18.63
N ALA A 7 -7.55 -8.42 17.65
CA ALA A 7 -7.45 -8.95 16.30
C ALA A 7 -6.07 -8.71 15.70
N PRO A 8 -5.00 -9.35 16.22
CA PRO A 8 -3.62 -9.08 15.81
C PRO A 8 -3.37 -9.33 14.33
N GLY A 9 -4.00 -10.34 13.74
CA GLY A 9 -3.88 -10.62 12.31
C GLY A 9 -4.40 -9.49 11.43
N LEU A 10 -5.52 -8.87 11.80
CA LEU A 10 -6.07 -7.72 11.09
C LEU A 10 -5.18 -6.48 11.27
N ALA A 11 -4.64 -6.25 12.47
CA ALA A 11 -3.74 -5.14 12.73
C ALA A 11 -2.46 -5.24 11.88
N VAL A 12 -1.87 -6.43 11.77
CA VAL A 12 -0.70 -6.68 10.92
C VAL A 12 -1.04 -6.49 9.44
N ALA A 13 -2.16 -7.05 8.96
CA ALA A 13 -2.60 -6.87 7.59
C ALA A 13 -2.81 -5.38 7.25
N MET A 14 -3.51 -4.63 8.10
CA MET A 14 -3.67 -3.18 7.97
C MET A 14 -2.32 -2.47 7.91
N THR A 15 -1.38 -2.82 8.76
CA THR A 15 -0.06 -2.21 8.79
C THR A 15 0.67 -2.39 7.46
N ILE A 16 0.69 -3.60 6.92
CA ILE A 16 1.32 -3.91 5.63
C ILE A 16 0.64 -3.12 4.49
N LEU A 17 -0.69 -3.09 4.47
CA LEU A 17 -1.44 -2.40 3.42
C LEU A 17 -1.25 -0.87 3.49
N PHE A 18 -1.32 -0.27 4.68
CA PHE A 18 -1.06 1.16 4.84
C PHE A 18 0.39 1.54 4.58
N ALA A 19 1.35 0.70 4.96
CA ALA A 19 2.75 0.89 4.62
C ALA A 19 2.98 0.83 3.10
N SER A 20 2.28 -0.07 2.40
CA SER A 20 2.29 -0.13 0.94
C SER A 20 1.70 1.13 0.32
N LEU A 21 0.55 1.62 0.82
CA LEU A 21 -0.07 2.89 0.37
C LEU A 21 0.83 4.10 0.65
N ALA A 22 1.54 4.12 1.77
CA ALA A 22 2.52 5.14 2.07
C ALA A 22 3.70 5.13 1.08
N GLY A 23 3.95 3.99 0.44
CA GLY A 23 5.06 3.82 -0.49
C GLY A 23 6.35 3.44 0.20
N ILE A 24 6.28 2.64 1.27
CA ILE A 24 7.46 2.17 1.99
C ILE A 24 8.07 0.97 1.24
N PRO A 25 9.37 1.00 0.89
CA PRO A 25 10.05 -0.18 0.36
C PRO A 25 10.06 -1.32 1.39
N PRO A 26 9.94 -2.57 1.02
CA PRO A 26 9.88 -3.19 -0.31
C PRO A 26 8.45 -3.55 -0.77
N LEU A 27 7.45 -2.71 -0.50
CA LEU A 27 6.04 -3.01 -0.80
C LEU A 27 5.64 -2.51 -2.20
N GLY A 28 4.60 -3.13 -2.78
CA GLY A 28 4.16 -2.86 -4.16
C GLY A 28 3.79 -1.39 -4.42
N GLY A 29 3.25 -0.69 -3.44
CA GLY A 29 2.91 0.73 -3.53
C GLY A 29 4.13 1.64 -3.75
N TRP A 30 5.30 1.28 -3.21
CA TRP A 30 6.54 2.00 -3.48
C TRP A 30 6.92 1.90 -4.96
N PHE A 31 6.89 0.70 -5.51
CA PHE A 31 7.22 0.46 -6.92
C PHE A 31 6.29 1.22 -7.87
N ALA A 32 4.98 1.19 -7.60
CA ALA A 32 3.99 1.93 -8.37
C ALA A 32 4.24 3.44 -8.35
N LYS A 33 4.47 4.02 -7.16
CA LYS A 33 4.78 5.44 -7.00
C LYS A 33 6.07 5.83 -7.70
N PHE A 34 7.13 5.05 -7.54
CA PHE A 34 8.41 5.32 -8.16
C PHE A 34 8.30 5.39 -9.68
N ASN A 35 7.62 4.42 -10.30
CA ASN A 35 7.40 4.42 -11.74
C ASN A 35 6.52 5.59 -12.21
N ALA A 36 5.48 5.94 -11.44
CA ALA A 36 4.64 7.10 -11.74
C ALA A 36 5.44 8.41 -11.70
N PHE A 37 6.25 8.63 -10.67
CA PHE A 37 7.13 9.79 -10.57
C PHE A 37 8.15 9.83 -11.72
N LYS A 38 8.79 8.70 -12.01
CA LYS A 38 9.73 8.60 -13.13
C LYS A 38 9.07 8.98 -14.45
N ALA A 39 7.90 8.42 -14.78
CA ALA A 39 7.19 8.72 -16.01
C ALA A 39 6.83 10.21 -16.14
N VAL A 40 6.42 10.85 -15.04
CA VAL A 40 6.12 12.28 -15.01
C VAL A 40 7.39 13.12 -15.24
N LEU A 41 8.49 12.76 -14.60
CA LEU A 41 9.77 13.50 -14.75
C LEU A 41 10.38 13.32 -16.15
N ASP A 42 10.24 12.14 -16.74
CA ASP A 42 10.75 11.84 -18.10
C ASP A 42 10.02 12.67 -19.18
N ALA A 43 8.83 13.20 -18.89
CA ALA A 43 8.13 14.13 -19.80
C ALA A 43 8.86 15.47 -20.00
N GLY A 44 9.76 15.86 -19.07
CA GLY A 44 10.68 16.99 -19.22
C GLY A 44 10.04 18.38 -19.35
N THR A 45 8.75 18.52 -19.05
CA THR A 45 8.03 19.80 -19.15
C THR A 45 7.92 20.49 -17.80
N THR A 46 7.81 21.83 -17.79
CA THR A 46 7.60 22.59 -16.55
C THR A 46 6.34 22.13 -15.82
N ALA A 47 5.26 21.83 -16.56
CA ALA A 47 4.02 21.30 -15.97
C ALA A 47 4.24 19.94 -15.29
N ALA A 48 5.05 19.07 -15.87
CA ALA A 48 5.39 17.78 -15.28
C ALA A 48 6.16 17.94 -13.96
N TYR A 49 7.13 18.85 -13.88
CA TYR A 49 7.85 19.13 -12.64
C TYR A 49 6.94 19.70 -11.54
N VAL A 50 6.02 20.60 -11.89
CA VAL A 50 5.02 21.13 -10.95
C VAL A 50 4.11 20.01 -10.45
N LEU A 51 3.64 19.13 -11.34
CA LEU A 51 2.81 17.99 -11.00
C LEU A 51 3.56 17.02 -10.06
N ALA A 52 4.83 16.72 -10.36
CA ALA A 52 5.66 15.87 -9.50
C ALA A 52 5.84 16.49 -8.10
N ALA A 53 6.06 17.80 -8.00
CA ALA A 53 6.18 18.49 -6.73
C ALA A 53 4.90 18.42 -5.90
N ILE A 54 3.74 18.66 -6.52
CA ILE A 54 2.43 18.53 -5.86
C ILE A 54 2.19 17.08 -5.39
N ALA A 55 2.50 16.10 -6.24
CA ALA A 55 2.35 14.68 -5.91
C ALA A 55 3.29 14.27 -4.74
N ALA A 56 4.52 14.82 -4.68
CA ALA A 56 5.44 14.58 -3.58
C ALA A 56 4.89 15.12 -2.25
N VAL A 57 4.39 16.37 -2.24
CA VAL A 57 3.76 16.97 -1.06
C VAL A 57 2.56 16.15 -0.60
N ASN A 58 1.67 15.78 -1.51
CA ASN A 58 0.52 14.93 -1.21
C ASN A 58 0.93 13.55 -0.65
N THR A 59 2.03 12.99 -1.13
CA THR A 59 2.56 11.72 -0.62
C THR A 59 2.99 11.85 0.85
N VAL A 60 3.63 12.95 1.22
CA VAL A 60 4.03 13.22 2.62
C VAL A 60 2.80 13.39 3.51
N ILE A 61 1.82 14.16 3.07
CA ILE A 61 0.56 14.36 3.81
C ILE A 61 -0.17 13.02 4.01
N ALA A 62 -0.26 12.22 2.95
CA ALA A 62 -0.88 10.89 3.01
C ALA A 62 -0.13 9.96 3.98
N ALA A 63 1.21 9.96 3.96
CA ALA A 63 2.01 9.15 4.87
C ALA A 63 1.77 9.55 6.34
N ALA A 64 1.67 10.83 6.65
CA ALA A 64 1.33 11.32 7.99
C ALA A 64 -0.05 10.84 8.45
N TYR A 65 -1.04 10.86 7.56
CA TYR A 65 -2.36 10.33 7.84
C TYR A 65 -2.35 8.82 8.10
N TYR A 66 -1.65 8.04 7.27
CA TYR A 66 -1.54 6.59 7.45
C TYR A 66 -0.85 6.25 8.78
N MET A 67 0.21 6.97 9.14
CA MET A 67 0.88 6.77 10.44
C MET A 67 -0.04 7.07 11.61
N ARG A 68 -0.91 8.08 11.50
CA ARG A 68 -1.91 8.37 12.53
C ARG A 68 -2.90 7.23 12.69
N VAL A 69 -3.39 6.64 11.60
CA VAL A 69 -4.28 5.47 11.66
C VAL A 69 -3.59 4.27 12.28
N LEU A 70 -2.34 3.99 11.88
CA LEU A 70 -1.56 2.90 12.46
C LEU A 70 -1.33 3.09 13.97
N ARG A 71 -1.07 4.32 14.41
CA ARG A 71 -0.96 4.62 15.83
C ARG A 71 -2.24 4.23 16.59
N VAL A 72 -3.40 4.59 16.07
CA VAL A 72 -4.70 4.24 16.67
C VAL A 72 -4.89 2.71 16.71
N VAL A 73 -4.50 2.02 15.66
CA VAL A 73 -4.60 0.54 15.58
C VAL A 73 -3.73 -0.15 16.64
N TRP A 74 -2.53 0.38 16.91
CA TRP A 74 -1.55 -0.27 17.77
C TRP A 74 -1.52 0.23 19.22
N MET A 75 -1.79 1.52 19.45
CA MET A 75 -1.48 2.19 20.71
C MET A 75 -2.73 2.66 21.49
N ASP A 76 -3.88 2.82 20.84
CA ASP A 76 -5.07 3.27 21.52
C ASP A 76 -5.78 2.09 22.17
N ASP A 77 -6.51 2.37 23.26
CA ASP A 77 -7.36 1.38 23.91
C ASP A 77 -8.58 1.04 23.06
N ALA A 78 -9.12 -0.17 23.26
CA ALA A 78 -10.34 -0.58 22.60
C ALA A 78 -11.50 0.35 23.03
N PRO A 79 -12.34 0.83 22.10
CA PRO A 79 -13.55 1.54 22.46
C PRO A 79 -14.40 0.63 23.38
N ASP A 80 -14.96 1.21 24.44
CA ASP A 80 -15.80 0.50 25.42
C ASP A 80 -15.11 -0.61 26.22
N GLY A 81 -13.78 -0.77 26.11
CA GLY A 81 -13.01 -1.79 26.82
C GLY A 81 -13.30 -3.23 26.37
N ASP A 82 -14.07 -3.42 25.29
CA ASP A 82 -14.35 -4.74 24.73
C ASP A 82 -13.18 -5.25 23.90
N THR A 83 -12.52 -6.28 24.41
CA THR A 83 -11.41 -6.98 23.74
C THR A 83 -11.83 -8.34 23.21
N SER A 84 -13.12 -8.55 22.96
CA SER A 84 -13.63 -9.81 22.40
C SER A 84 -12.94 -10.12 21.07
N PRO A 85 -12.44 -11.35 20.84
CA PRO A 85 -11.79 -11.72 19.61
C PRO A 85 -12.69 -11.53 18.39
N VAL A 86 -12.26 -10.72 17.44
CA VAL A 86 -12.96 -10.56 16.17
C VAL A 86 -12.60 -11.73 15.26
N ASN A 87 -13.59 -12.53 14.88
CA ASN A 87 -13.45 -13.62 13.94
C ASN A 87 -14.04 -13.19 12.59
N PRO A 88 -13.23 -12.65 11.66
CA PRO A 88 -13.73 -12.29 10.35
C PRO A 88 -14.14 -13.52 9.56
N PRO A 89 -15.19 -13.44 8.72
CA PRO A 89 -15.61 -14.56 7.88
C PRO A 89 -14.51 -14.98 6.91
N ALA A 90 -14.46 -16.28 6.60
CA ALA A 90 -13.40 -16.86 5.76
C ALA A 90 -13.15 -16.13 4.43
N PRO A 91 -14.16 -15.63 3.69
CA PRO A 91 -13.94 -14.86 2.47
C PRO A 91 -13.13 -13.56 2.70
N VAL A 92 -13.35 -12.89 3.84
CA VAL A 92 -12.63 -11.66 4.20
C VAL A 92 -11.16 -11.98 4.50
N VAL A 93 -10.91 -13.05 5.26
CA VAL A 93 -9.55 -13.52 5.55
C VAL A 93 -8.82 -13.88 4.25
N ALA A 94 -9.47 -14.60 3.34
CA ALA A 94 -8.91 -14.96 2.05
C ALA A 94 -8.57 -13.71 1.21
N ALA A 95 -9.49 -12.75 1.13
CA ALA A 95 -9.26 -11.50 0.40
C ALA A 95 -8.07 -10.70 0.97
N LEU A 96 -7.99 -10.57 2.29
CA LEU A 96 -6.86 -9.90 2.96
C LEU A 96 -5.54 -10.64 2.71
N ALA A 97 -5.53 -11.97 2.82
CA ALA A 97 -4.34 -12.77 2.56
C ALA A 97 -3.84 -12.61 1.12
N ILE A 98 -4.73 -12.68 0.13
CA ILE A 98 -4.39 -12.48 -1.29
C ILE A 98 -3.83 -11.07 -1.51
N THR A 99 -4.44 -10.05 -0.93
CA THR A 99 -4.00 -8.66 -1.09
C THR A 99 -2.64 -8.41 -0.44
N VAL A 100 -2.42 -8.93 0.78
CA VAL A 100 -1.14 -8.82 1.48
C VAL A 100 -0.03 -9.55 0.73
N VAL A 101 -0.28 -10.79 0.31
CA VAL A 101 0.69 -11.57 -0.49
C VAL A 101 0.97 -10.87 -1.81
N GLY A 102 -0.07 -10.40 -2.51
CA GLY A 102 0.07 -9.67 -3.77
C GLY A 102 0.95 -8.43 -3.64
N THR A 103 0.74 -7.60 -2.63
CA THR A 103 1.55 -6.38 -2.44
C THR A 103 3.01 -6.70 -2.07
N LEU A 104 3.25 -7.78 -1.33
CA LEU A 104 4.62 -8.25 -1.02
C LEU A 104 5.31 -8.79 -2.27
N VAL A 105 4.63 -9.63 -3.06
CA VAL A 105 5.19 -10.19 -4.29
C VAL A 105 5.55 -9.09 -5.29
N VAL A 106 4.65 -8.15 -5.52
CA VAL A 106 4.88 -7.01 -6.43
C VAL A 106 6.02 -6.12 -5.94
N GLY A 107 6.12 -5.92 -4.64
CA GLY A 107 7.16 -5.07 -4.06
C GLY A 107 8.55 -5.69 -4.05
N VAL A 108 8.65 -6.99 -3.74
CA VAL A 108 9.93 -7.71 -3.63
C VAL A 108 10.42 -8.21 -5.01
N LEU A 109 9.48 -8.57 -5.90
CA LEU A 109 9.77 -9.12 -7.23
C LEU A 109 9.22 -8.22 -8.35
N PRO A 110 9.68 -6.97 -8.48
CA PRO A 110 9.20 -6.02 -9.48
C PRO A 110 9.40 -6.53 -10.92
N ASN A 111 10.38 -7.40 -11.13
CA ASN A 111 10.64 -8.02 -12.43
C ASN A 111 9.48 -8.90 -12.95
N ILE A 112 8.66 -9.45 -12.06
CA ILE A 112 7.47 -10.23 -12.46
C ILE A 112 6.46 -9.29 -13.13
N VAL A 113 6.20 -8.13 -12.51
CA VAL A 113 5.26 -7.14 -13.06
C VAL A 113 5.77 -6.55 -14.36
N ALA A 114 7.08 -6.27 -14.44
CA ALA A 114 7.70 -5.77 -15.68
C ALA A 114 7.61 -6.78 -16.83
N ARG A 115 7.76 -8.08 -16.55
CA ARG A 115 7.60 -9.14 -17.57
C ARG A 115 6.16 -9.29 -18.05
N VAL A 116 5.19 -9.24 -17.14
CA VAL A 116 3.77 -9.30 -17.50
C VAL A 116 3.37 -8.09 -18.36
N GLY A 117 3.81 -6.87 -18.01
CA GLY A 117 3.58 -5.68 -18.82
C GLY A 117 4.27 -5.72 -20.19
N ALA A 118 5.43 -6.37 -20.30
CA ALA A 118 6.11 -6.56 -21.58
C ALA A 118 5.38 -7.58 -22.49
N LEU A 119 4.75 -8.60 -21.91
CA LEU A 119 3.93 -9.56 -22.66
C LEU A 119 2.67 -8.90 -23.22
N ASP A 120 2.05 -8.00 -22.47
CA ASP A 120 0.88 -7.23 -22.92
C ASP A 120 1.23 -6.30 -24.09
N ALA A 121 2.43 -5.71 -24.09
CA ALA A 121 2.91 -4.90 -25.20
C ALA A 121 3.15 -5.74 -26.48
N LEU A 122 3.45 -7.03 -26.35
CA LEU A 122 3.63 -7.94 -27.50
C LEU A 122 2.29 -8.46 -28.04
N THR A 123 1.28 -8.62 -27.18
CA THR A 123 -0.08 -9.07 -27.59
C THR A 123 -0.92 -7.95 -28.19
N GLY A 124 -0.63 -6.67 -27.86
CA GLY A 124 -1.28 -5.50 -28.45
C GLY A 124 -0.76 -5.09 -29.83
N ALA A 125 0.20 -5.83 -30.39
CA ALA A 125 0.80 -5.56 -31.71
C ALA A 125 0.17 -6.35 -32.87
N PHE A 126 -1.00 -7.03 -32.63
CA PHE A 126 -1.73 -7.74 -33.67
C PHE A 126 -3.11 -7.13 -33.88
#